data_c56d09234e84a1afb8b7a67d80fc2eeb
#
_entry.id   c56d09234e84a1afb8b7a67d80fc2eeb
#
_cell.length_a   1.000
_cell.length_b   1.000
_cell.length_c   1.000
_cell.angle_alpha   90.00
_cell.angle_beta   90.00
_cell.angle_gamma   90.00
#
_symmetry.space_group_name_H-M   'P 1'
#
loop_
_entity.id
_entity.type
_entity.pdbx_description
1 polymer ?
#
loop_
_entity_poly.entity_id
_entity_poly.type
_entity_poly.pdbx_seq_one_letter_code
_entity_poly.pdbx_strand_id
1 'polypeptide(L)'
;MAMKRAKVVFTCGISLLALCAVAAVFGTTNTIGQQGKVARVDWMSKLPDSTEISQLNIPGTHDTLALYGLADFSGQCQSLDVKQQLRIGVRFLDVRLKQIGNKLRAVHGFVDQKESFDFVVKELESFLKENPKETLFISVKEDDKAESPAFSFEECLNTYLKDEFWYTSDTMPQTLGQVRGKMVLLTRYDDGNKGVNMADKWQDCGSFSLDDFYIQDEYIIDDIEAKKAAILACSEKDSTYRLNFFSGYFRKGFPPSNAPSVAKIINPWAIKALPQMNKRGVCLFDFITSELMDAYFGGQA
;
A
#
# COMPACT_ATOMS: atom_id res chain seq x y z
N MET A 1 55.29 39.88 -45.95
CA MET A 1 55.87 39.29 -44.73
C MET A 1 55.03 38.17 -44.30
N ALA A 2 55.38 36.91 -44.67
CA ALA A 2 54.55 35.72 -44.56
C ALA A 2 55.10 34.79 -43.45
N MET A 3 54.33 34.51 -42.45
CA MET A 3 54.68 33.53 -41.41
C MET A 3 54.13 32.12 -41.75
N LYS A 4 55.05 31.17 -41.88
CA LYS A 4 54.81 29.77 -42.17
C LYS A 4 54.24 29.07 -40.95
N ARG A 5 53.14 28.31 -41.13
CA ARG A 5 52.63 27.36 -40.16
C ARG A 5 53.35 26.02 -40.30
N ALA A 6 53.93 25.55 -39.20
CA ALA A 6 54.45 24.19 -39.09
C ALA A 6 53.38 23.24 -38.71
N LYS A 7 53.23 22.13 -39.45
CA LYS A 7 52.41 20.99 -39.12
C LYS A 7 53.22 19.98 -38.30
N VAL A 8 52.77 19.68 -37.09
CA VAL A 8 53.30 18.57 -36.31
C VAL A 8 52.41 17.35 -36.57
N VAL A 9 53.02 16.32 -37.12
CA VAL A 9 52.40 15.00 -37.29
C VAL A 9 52.77 14.16 -36.10
N PHE A 10 51.77 13.77 -35.29
CA PHE A 10 51.93 12.78 -34.24
C PHE A 10 51.55 11.40 -34.78
N THR A 11 52.50 10.53 -34.90
CA THR A 11 52.33 9.13 -35.19
C THR A 11 51.99 8.40 -33.89
N CYS A 12 50.77 7.85 -33.84
CA CYS A 12 50.28 7.03 -32.71
C CYS A 12 50.64 5.57 -32.96
N GLY A 13 51.64 5.07 -32.27
CA GLY A 13 51.95 3.65 -32.19
C GLY A 13 51.15 3.06 -31.03
N ILE A 14 50.07 2.34 -31.32
CA ILE A 14 49.28 1.58 -30.30
C ILE A 14 49.80 0.17 -30.27
N SER A 15 50.45 -0.15 -29.16
CA SER A 15 50.85 -1.52 -28.82
C SER A 15 49.62 -2.34 -28.41
N LEU A 16 49.40 -3.42 -29.13
CA LEU A 16 48.35 -4.39 -28.98
C LEU A 16 48.71 -5.43 -27.91
N LEU A 17 48.76 -5.05 -26.62
CA LEU A 17 49.11 -6.00 -25.52
C LEU A 17 48.52 -5.58 -24.16
N ALA A 18 47.22 -5.31 -24.08
CA ALA A 18 46.55 -5.11 -22.80
C ALA A 18 45.03 -5.47 -22.85
N LEU A 19 44.70 -6.58 -23.50
CA LEU A 19 43.29 -7.00 -23.63
C LEU A 19 43.07 -8.45 -23.14
N CYS A 20 43.75 -8.89 -22.09
CA CYS A 20 43.55 -10.22 -21.51
C CYS A 20 43.55 -10.29 -19.97
N ALA A 21 43.26 -9.18 -19.25
CA ALA A 21 43.29 -9.19 -17.79
C ALA A 21 42.07 -8.54 -17.11
N VAL A 22 40.93 -8.34 -17.79
CA VAL A 22 39.72 -7.75 -17.17
C VAL A 22 38.52 -8.71 -17.13
N ALA A 23 38.67 -9.95 -17.56
CA ALA A 23 37.59 -10.94 -17.60
C ALA A 23 37.51 -11.87 -16.35
N ALA A 24 38.25 -11.62 -15.28
CA ALA A 24 38.33 -12.53 -14.12
C ALA A 24 37.95 -11.91 -12.76
N VAL A 25 37.29 -10.72 -12.72
CA VAL A 25 36.88 -10.08 -11.45
C VAL A 25 35.37 -9.87 -11.35
N PHE A 26 34.56 -10.36 -12.28
CA PHE A 26 33.08 -10.35 -12.17
C PHE A 26 32.51 -11.70 -11.77
N GLY A 27 33.14 -12.38 -10.85
CA GLY A 27 32.78 -13.74 -10.45
C GLY A 27 32.66 -13.99 -8.95
N THR A 28 32.46 -12.95 -8.13
CA THR A 28 31.95 -13.14 -6.76
C THR A 28 31.07 -11.97 -6.39
N THR A 29 29.87 -11.88 -6.99
CA THR A 29 28.77 -11.23 -6.33
C THR A 29 28.51 -12.05 -5.08
N ASN A 30 28.93 -11.53 -3.94
CA ASN A 30 28.45 -11.95 -2.63
C ASN A 30 26.91 -11.96 -2.70
N THR A 31 26.35 -13.12 -2.91
CA THR A 31 25.01 -13.49 -2.46
C THR A 31 25.04 -13.49 -0.94
N ILE A 32 25.14 -12.29 -0.35
CA ILE A 32 24.75 -12.07 1.04
C ILE A 32 23.28 -12.44 1.08
N GLY A 33 23.03 -13.63 1.65
CA GLY A 33 21.78 -14.21 2.03
C GLY A 33 20.52 -13.43 1.65
N GLN A 34 19.90 -13.74 0.52
CA GLN A 34 18.46 -13.79 0.49
C GLN A 34 18.07 -14.95 1.44
N GLN A 35 18.04 -14.69 2.76
CA GLN A 35 17.19 -15.47 3.63
C GLN A 35 15.82 -15.45 2.98
N GLY A 36 15.33 -16.62 2.58
CA GLY A 36 14.20 -16.78 1.72
C GLY A 36 13.03 -15.95 2.26
N LYS A 37 12.65 -14.90 1.51
CA LYS A 37 11.43 -14.14 1.79
C LYS A 37 10.31 -15.16 1.78
N VAL A 38 9.75 -15.49 2.95
CA VAL A 38 8.61 -16.40 3.05
C VAL A 38 7.49 -15.77 2.25
N ALA A 39 7.18 -16.34 1.10
CA ALA A 39 6.05 -15.90 0.31
C ALA A 39 4.79 -16.21 1.11
N ARG A 40 4.06 -15.16 1.51
CA ARG A 40 2.79 -15.28 2.25
C ARG A 40 1.60 -15.09 1.32
N VAL A 41 1.77 -15.52 0.10
CA VAL A 41 0.81 -15.32 -0.98
C VAL A 41 -0.53 -16.03 -0.73
N ASP A 42 -0.55 -17.05 0.13
CA ASP A 42 -1.68 -17.94 0.37
C ASP A 42 -2.01 -18.13 1.87
N TRP A 43 -1.70 -17.14 2.70
CA TRP A 43 -1.81 -17.30 4.15
C TRP A 43 -3.25 -17.51 4.65
N MET A 44 -4.26 -16.90 3.99
CA MET A 44 -5.66 -17.12 4.33
C MET A 44 -6.14 -18.53 3.95
N SER A 45 -5.50 -19.17 2.97
CA SER A 45 -5.85 -20.53 2.54
C SER A 45 -5.70 -21.57 3.64
N LYS A 46 -4.91 -21.28 4.68
CA LYS A 46 -4.64 -22.14 5.85
C LYS A 46 -5.69 -21.98 6.94
N LEU A 47 -6.57 -20.99 6.84
CA LEU A 47 -7.62 -20.72 7.80
C LEU A 47 -8.92 -21.43 7.38
N PRO A 48 -9.73 -21.93 8.36
CA PRO A 48 -11.06 -22.49 8.07
C PRO A 48 -12.00 -21.47 7.43
N ASP A 49 -12.94 -21.93 6.63
CA ASP A 49 -14.01 -21.08 6.06
C ASP A 49 -14.92 -20.46 7.13
N SER A 50 -15.04 -21.10 8.29
CA SER A 50 -15.78 -20.59 9.45
C SER A 50 -15.06 -19.50 10.23
N THR A 51 -13.82 -19.16 9.85
CA THR A 51 -13.08 -18.08 10.51
C THR A 51 -13.83 -16.74 10.37
N GLU A 52 -14.16 -16.14 11.50
CA GLU A 52 -14.82 -14.83 11.52
C GLU A 52 -13.90 -13.73 11.05
N ILE A 53 -14.38 -12.86 10.15
CA ILE A 53 -13.60 -11.73 9.63
C ILE A 53 -13.19 -10.78 10.76
N SER A 54 -14.05 -10.59 11.75
CA SER A 54 -13.81 -9.77 12.95
C SER A 54 -12.61 -10.24 13.81
N GLN A 55 -12.23 -11.51 13.70
CA GLN A 55 -11.10 -12.10 14.43
C GLN A 55 -9.80 -12.07 13.63
N LEU A 56 -9.84 -11.68 12.36
CA LEU A 56 -8.67 -11.65 11.54
C LEU A 56 -7.77 -10.44 11.86
N ASN A 57 -6.48 -10.69 11.93
CA ASN A 57 -5.47 -9.65 11.85
C ASN A 57 -5.04 -9.52 10.39
N ILE A 58 -5.34 -8.38 9.76
CA ILE A 58 -5.17 -8.19 8.32
C ILE A 58 -4.12 -7.12 8.06
N PRO A 59 -2.96 -7.47 7.47
CA PRO A 59 -1.98 -6.46 7.06
C PRO A 59 -2.50 -5.67 5.87
N GLY A 60 -2.35 -4.36 5.94
CA GLY A 60 -2.81 -3.42 4.93
C GLY A 60 -1.78 -2.36 4.59
N THR A 61 -2.04 -1.62 3.54
CA THR A 61 -1.24 -0.48 3.10
C THR A 61 -2.10 0.77 3.02
N HIS A 62 -1.59 1.86 3.60
CA HIS A 62 -2.13 3.19 3.41
C HIS A 62 -1.74 3.67 2.02
N ASP A 63 -2.67 4.31 1.32
CA ASP A 63 -2.48 4.80 -0.04
C ASP A 63 -1.68 3.81 -0.91
N THR A 64 -2.28 2.65 -1.09
CA THR A 64 -1.65 1.44 -1.65
C THR A 64 -0.93 1.67 -2.97
N LEU A 65 -1.46 2.56 -3.80
CA LEU A 65 -0.97 2.83 -5.16
C LEU A 65 0.00 4.02 -5.23
N ALA A 66 0.28 4.69 -4.11
CA ALA A 66 1.12 5.90 -4.08
C ALA A 66 2.62 5.56 -4.16
N LEU A 67 3.08 5.22 -5.37
CA LEU A 67 4.46 4.87 -5.68
C LEU A 67 5.32 6.06 -6.08
N TYR A 68 4.70 7.17 -6.46
CA TYR A 68 5.37 8.35 -6.97
C TYR A 68 5.12 9.57 -6.09
N GLY A 69 6.14 10.40 -5.94
CA GLY A 69 6.08 11.67 -5.23
C GLY A 69 6.59 12.81 -6.08
N LEU A 70 6.40 14.04 -5.60
CA LEU A 70 6.95 15.26 -6.20
C LEU A 70 8.18 15.68 -5.43
N ALA A 71 9.39 15.38 -5.95
CA ALA A 71 10.67 15.75 -5.33
C ALA A 71 10.65 15.51 -3.80
N ASP A 72 11.00 16.56 -3.00
CA ASP A 72 11.03 16.47 -1.53
C ASP A 72 9.65 16.59 -0.86
N PHE A 73 8.58 16.85 -1.62
CA PHE A 73 7.19 16.98 -1.17
C PHE A 73 6.39 15.75 -1.54
N SER A 74 6.82 14.61 -1.12
CA SER A 74 6.36 13.39 -1.74
C SER A 74 4.96 12.97 -1.32
N GLY A 75 4.08 12.82 -2.32
CA GLY A 75 2.88 11.98 -2.23
C GLY A 75 3.20 10.49 -2.30
N GLN A 76 4.46 10.06 -2.11
CA GLN A 76 4.83 8.66 -2.11
C GLN A 76 4.59 8.04 -0.73
N CYS A 77 3.80 6.97 -0.69
CA CYS A 77 3.50 6.19 0.52
C CYS A 77 4.02 4.76 0.45
N GLN A 78 4.32 4.24 -0.75
CA GLN A 78 4.76 2.87 -0.95
C GLN A 78 6.00 2.80 -1.85
N SER A 79 6.80 1.72 -1.69
CA SER A 79 7.92 1.37 -2.58
C SER A 79 7.70 0.07 -3.34
N LEU A 80 6.71 -0.72 -2.92
CA LEU A 80 6.31 -1.96 -3.56
C LEU A 80 5.03 -1.73 -4.36
N ASP A 81 4.97 -2.23 -5.59
CA ASP A 81 3.74 -2.25 -6.37
C ASP A 81 2.68 -3.19 -5.76
N VAL A 82 1.44 -3.11 -6.23
CA VAL A 82 0.32 -3.89 -5.68
C VAL A 82 0.58 -5.38 -5.71
N LYS A 83 1.19 -5.90 -6.77
CA LYS A 83 1.53 -7.31 -6.91
C LYS A 83 2.58 -7.76 -5.87
N GLN A 84 3.59 -6.93 -5.64
CA GLN A 84 4.62 -7.18 -4.63
C GLN A 84 4.03 -7.12 -3.21
N GLN A 85 3.12 -6.17 -2.94
CA GLN A 85 2.42 -6.05 -1.67
C GLN A 85 1.58 -7.31 -1.39
N LEU A 86 0.80 -7.80 -2.36
CA LEU A 86 0.02 -9.04 -2.23
C LEU A 86 0.91 -10.27 -1.94
N ARG A 87 2.07 -10.37 -2.61
CA ARG A 87 3.03 -11.48 -2.42
C ARG A 87 3.60 -11.54 -1.01
N ILE A 88 3.80 -10.40 -0.36
CA ILE A 88 4.29 -10.37 1.02
C ILE A 88 3.19 -10.51 2.07
N GLY A 89 1.91 -10.64 1.65
CA GLY A 89 0.79 -10.96 2.52
C GLY A 89 -0.21 -9.85 2.77
N VAL A 90 -0.08 -8.68 2.15
CA VAL A 90 -1.06 -7.58 2.25
C VAL A 90 -2.42 -8.04 1.72
N ARG A 91 -3.50 -7.73 2.46
CA ARG A 91 -4.87 -8.06 2.07
C ARG A 91 -5.87 -6.92 2.25
N PHE A 92 -5.48 -5.82 2.88
CA PHE A 92 -6.28 -4.60 2.91
C PHE A 92 -5.56 -3.52 2.10
N LEU A 93 -6.26 -2.94 1.10
CA LEU A 93 -5.73 -1.96 0.17
C LEU A 93 -6.52 -0.65 0.31
N ASP A 94 -5.87 0.43 0.72
CA ASP A 94 -6.42 1.79 0.70
C ASP A 94 -6.16 2.39 -0.68
N VAL A 95 -7.18 2.33 -1.55
CA VAL A 95 -7.10 2.72 -2.95
C VAL A 95 -7.69 4.12 -3.12
N ARG A 96 -6.87 5.07 -3.56
CA ARG A 96 -7.25 6.45 -3.77
C ARG A 96 -7.28 6.79 -5.24
N LEU A 97 -8.41 7.32 -5.68
CA LEU A 97 -8.71 7.50 -7.10
C LEU A 97 -9.21 8.91 -7.39
N LYS A 98 -9.00 9.32 -8.63
CA LYS A 98 -9.61 10.48 -9.27
C LYS A 98 -10.33 10.04 -10.52
N GLN A 99 -11.49 10.61 -10.78
CA GLN A 99 -12.20 10.39 -12.03
C GLN A 99 -11.71 11.36 -13.11
N ILE A 100 -11.33 10.82 -14.27
CA ILE A 100 -10.97 11.58 -15.47
C ILE A 100 -11.86 11.08 -16.61
N GLY A 101 -12.84 11.89 -17.02
CA GLY A 101 -13.88 11.45 -17.94
C GLY A 101 -14.65 10.26 -17.38
N ASN A 102 -14.59 9.11 -18.07
CA ASN A 102 -15.24 7.85 -17.69
C ASN A 102 -14.23 6.82 -17.14
N LYS A 103 -13.09 7.25 -16.66
CA LYS A 103 -12.02 6.38 -16.15
C LYS A 103 -11.61 6.79 -14.75
N LEU A 104 -11.18 5.80 -13.97
CA LEU A 104 -10.59 6.02 -12.66
C LEU A 104 -9.07 5.84 -12.74
N ARG A 105 -8.36 6.76 -12.09
CA ARG A 105 -6.91 6.83 -12.08
C ARG A 105 -6.40 6.96 -10.65
N ALA A 106 -5.33 6.25 -10.34
CA ALA A 106 -4.70 6.32 -9.03
C ALA A 106 -4.04 7.69 -8.82
N VAL A 107 -4.33 8.31 -7.66
CA VAL A 107 -3.79 9.60 -7.25
C VAL A 107 -3.46 9.59 -5.76
N HIS A 108 -2.59 10.52 -5.32
CA HIS A 108 -2.50 10.95 -3.93
C HIS A 108 -2.72 12.47 -3.91
N GLY A 109 -3.92 12.90 -3.54
CA GLY A 109 -4.37 14.26 -3.78
C GLY A 109 -4.22 14.60 -5.26
N PHE A 110 -3.49 15.68 -5.58
CA PHE A 110 -3.24 16.09 -6.97
C PHE A 110 -2.06 15.34 -7.66
N VAL A 111 -1.37 14.45 -6.96
CA VAL A 111 -0.21 13.72 -7.51
C VAL A 111 -0.68 12.47 -8.26
N ASP A 112 -0.54 12.48 -9.59
CA ASP A 112 -0.85 11.32 -10.43
C ASP A 112 0.12 10.17 -10.14
N GLN A 113 -0.41 9.00 -9.81
CA GLN A 113 0.33 7.79 -9.53
C GLN A 113 0.62 6.94 -10.77
N LYS A 114 0.32 7.46 -11.95
CA LYS A 114 0.60 6.88 -13.29
C LYS A 114 -0.05 5.53 -13.56
N GLU A 115 -0.96 5.10 -12.70
CA GLU A 115 -1.68 3.84 -12.82
C GLU A 115 -3.16 4.07 -13.11
N SER A 116 -3.73 3.29 -14.03
CA SER A 116 -5.17 3.23 -14.25
C SER A 116 -5.81 2.20 -13.33
N PHE A 117 -7.03 2.46 -12.89
CA PHE A 117 -7.75 1.48 -12.08
C PHE A 117 -8.11 0.21 -12.88
N ASP A 118 -8.26 0.31 -14.21
CA ASP A 118 -8.37 -0.86 -15.10
C ASP A 118 -7.20 -1.85 -14.92
N PHE A 119 -5.97 -1.34 -14.84
CA PHE A 119 -4.79 -2.17 -14.64
C PHE A 119 -4.78 -2.79 -13.24
N VAL A 120 -5.04 -1.96 -12.22
CA VAL A 120 -5.07 -2.42 -10.82
C VAL A 120 -6.09 -3.56 -10.64
N VAL A 121 -7.33 -3.38 -11.11
CA VAL A 121 -8.37 -4.41 -11.01
C VAL A 121 -7.96 -5.72 -11.69
N LYS A 122 -7.32 -5.66 -12.87
CA LYS A 122 -6.80 -6.86 -13.55
C LYS A 122 -5.75 -7.60 -12.73
N GLU A 123 -4.84 -6.88 -12.06
CA GLU A 123 -3.84 -7.48 -11.19
C GLU A 123 -4.48 -8.15 -9.96
N LEU A 124 -5.50 -7.53 -9.36
CA LEU A 124 -6.26 -8.08 -8.23
C LEU A 124 -7.07 -9.31 -8.65
N GLU A 125 -7.77 -9.25 -9.78
CA GLU A 125 -8.49 -10.41 -10.35
C GLU A 125 -7.54 -11.56 -10.67
N SER A 126 -6.37 -11.28 -11.25
CA SER A 126 -5.34 -12.30 -11.54
C SER A 126 -4.84 -12.96 -10.26
N PHE A 127 -4.56 -12.16 -9.24
CA PHE A 127 -4.15 -12.67 -7.94
C PHE A 127 -5.19 -13.62 -7.34
N LEU A 128 -6.48 -13.25 -7.35
CA LEU A 128 -7.55 -14.07 -6.79
C LEU A 128 -7.81 -15.34 -7.62
N LYS A 129 -7.64 -15.30 -8.94
CA LYS A 129 -7.69 -16.51 -9.80
C LYS A 129 -6.57 -17.49 -9.46
N GLU A 130 -5.37 -17.00 -9.21
CA GLU A 130 -4.21 -17.81 -8.83
C GLU A 130 -4.33 -18.31 -7.37
N ASN A 131 -5.01 -17.55 -6.51
CA ASN A 131 -5.16 -17.81 -5.08
C ASN A 131 -6.63 -17.76 -4.64
N PRO A 132 -7.48 -18.73 -5.08
CA PRO A 132 -8.93 -18.63 -4.94
C PRO A 132 -9.44 -18.78 -3.49
N LYS A 133 -8.57 -19.10 -2.54
CA LYS A 133 -8.90 -19.12 -1.11
C LYS A 133 -8.54 -17.86 -0.37
N GLU A 134 -7.92 -16.89 -1.04
CA GLU A 134 -7.62 -15.58 -0.48
C GLU A 134 -8.83 -14.64 -0.62
N THR A 135 -8.81 -13.56 0.16
CA THR A 135 -9.79 -12.47 0.13
C THR A 135 -9.05 -11.15 0.21
N LEU A 136 -9.50 -10.15 -0.53
CA LEU A 136 -8.96 -8.80 -0.46
C LEU A 136 -10.02 -7.86 0.11
N PHE A 137 -9.60 -6.86 0.87
CA PHE A 137 -10.45 -5.77 1.36
C PHE A 137 -9.97 -4.49 0.67
N ILE A 138 -10.87 -3.84 -0.05
CA ILE A 138 -10.54 -2.69 -0.88
C ILE A 138 -11.33 -1.47 -0.38
N SER A 139 -10.63 -0.56 0.28
CA SER A 139 -11.17 0.76 0.62
C SER A 139 -10.96 1.69 -0.56
N VAL A 140 -12.04 2.15 -1.19
CA VAL A 140 -11.98 3.07 -2.34
C VAL A 140 -12.36 4.48 -1.89
N LYS A 141 -11.44 5.44 -2.09
CA LYS A 141 -11.64 6.86 -1.79
C LYS A 141 -11.54 7.69 -3.07
N GLU A 142 -12.49 8.62 -3.28
CA GLU A 142 -12.29 9.74 -4.21
C GLU A 142 -11.37 10.76 -3.54
N ASP A 143 -10.13 10.92 -4.03
CA ASP A 143 -9.07 11.68 -3.35
C ASP A 143 -8.77 13.03 -4.02
N ASP A 144 -9.29 13.27 -5.22
CA ASP A 144 -9.23 14.56 -5.91
C ASP A 144 -10.46 14.75 -6.79
N LYS A 145 -10.77 16.00 -7.08
CA LYS A 145 -11.95 16.39 -7.86
C LYS A 145 -11.94 15.78 -9.26
N ALA A 146 -13.09 15.27 -9.67
CA ALA A 146 -13.29 14.74 -11.01
C ALA A 146 -12.96 15.76 -12.12
N GLU A 147 -12.34 15.28 -13.20
CA GLU A 147 -12.09 16.07 -14.40
C GLU A 147 -13.02 15.64 -15.54
N SER A 148 -13.87 16.58 -16.01
CA SER A 148 -14.79 16.35 -17.13
C SER A 148 -15.62 15.06 -16.99
N PRO A 149 -16.29 14.82 -15.85
CA PRO A 149 -17.03 13.59 -15.62
C PRO A 149 -18.29 13.58 -16.49
N ALA A 150 -18.57 12.44 -17.14
CA ALA A 150 -19.84 12.19 -17.84
C ALA A 150 -20.84 11.42 -16.95
N PHE A 151 -20.36 10.80 -15.88
CA PHE A 151 -21.09 10.01 -14.91
C PHE A 151 -20.62 10.36 -13.50
N SER A 152 -21.34 9.93 -12.46
CA SER A 152 -20.85 10.02 -11.08
C SER A 152 -19.63 9.11 -10.85
N PHE A 153 -18.89 9.36 -9.76
CA PHE A 153 -17.78 8.49 -9.37
C PHE A 153 -18.24 7.04 -9.18
N GLU A 154 -19.38 6.85 -8.52
CA GLU A 154 -19.97 5.52 -8.30
C GLU A 154 -20.35 4.84 -9.62
N GLU A 155 -21.00 5.53 -10.55
CA GLU A 155 -21.35 4.97 -11.86
C GLU A 155 -20.09 4.53 -12.62
N CYS A 156 -19.02 5.32 -12.53
CA CYS A 156 -17.74 4.97 -13.11
C CYS A 156 -17.15 3.73 -12.40
N LEU A 157 -17.12 3.69 -11.07
CA LEU A 157 -16.63 2.55 -10.29
C LEU A 157 -17.45 1.28 -10.56
N ASN A 158 -18.76 1.38 -10.70
CA ASN A 158 -19.65 0.25 -10.99
C ASN A 158 -19.27 -0.51 -12.26
N THR A 159 -18.58 0.11 -13.22
CA THR A 159 -18.10 -0.57 -14.43
C THR A 159 -17.01 -1.63 -14.15
N TYR A 160 -16.39 -1.56 -12.97
CA TYR A 160 -15.33 -2.49 -12.53
C TYR A 160 -15.86 -3.58 -11.57
N LEU A 161 -17.05 -3.39 -10.99
CA LEU A 161 -17.58 -4.27 -9.94
C LEU A 161 -18.28 -5.50 -10.54
N LYS A 162 -17.50 -6.50 -10.98
CA LYS A 162 -18.03 -7.77 -11.47
C LYS A 162 -18.38 -8.70 -10.31
N ASP A 163 -19.60 -9.23 -10.26
CA ASP A 163 -20.12 -10.09 -9.18
C ASP A 163 -19.25 -11.32 -8.89
N GLU A 164 -18.53 -11.82 -9.90
CA GLU A 164 -17.60 -12.93 -9.75
C GLU A 164 -16.49 -12.61 -8.75
N PHE A 165 -15.95 -11.37 -8.78
CA PHE A 165 -14.79 -10.97 -7.98
C PHE A 165 -15.11 -10.01 -6.85
N TRP A 166 -16.30 -9.44 -6.80
CA TRP A 166 -16.63 -8.43 -5.81
C TRP A 166 -17.73 -8.87 -4.85
N TYR A 167 -17.54 -8.52 -3.60
CA TYR A 167 -18.56 -8.53 -2.56
C TYR A 167 -18.92 -7.07 -2.28
N THR A 168 -20.14 -6.69 -2.67
CA THR A 168 -20.62 -5.29 -2.66
C THR A 168 -21.80 -5.07 -1.72
N SER A 169 -21.98 -5.96 -0.71
CA SER A 169 -22.98 -5.77 0.34
C SER A 169 -22.64 -4.53 1.18
N ASP A 170 -23.67 -3.89 1.71
CA ASP A 170 -23.59 -2.77 2.64
C ASP A 170 -23.08 -3.15 4.04
N THR A 171 -22.93 -4.44 4.30
CA THR A 171 -22.43 -4.99 5.56
C THR A 171 -21.16 -5.81 5.36
N MET A 172 -20.31 -5.84 6.37
CA MET A 172 -19.13 -6.70 6.37
C MET A 172 -19.54 -8.18 6.32
N PRO A 173 -18.81 -9.04 5.57
CA PRO A 173 -19.01 -10.47 5.61
C PRO A 173 -18.71 -11.01 7.02
N GLN A 174 -19.45 -12.02 7.47
CA GLN A 174 -19.23 -12.60 8.79
C GLN A 174 -18.04 -13.55 8.79
N THR A 175 -17.93 -14.39 7.77
CA THR A 175 -16.91 -15.44 7.70
C THR A 175 -16.10 -15.37 6.43
N LEU A 176 -14.89 -15.91 6.51
CA LEU A 176 -13.95 -15.95 5.38
C LEU A 176 -14.50 -16.78 4.20
N GLY A 177 -15.27 -17.85 4.49
CA GLY A 177 -15.90 -18.69 3.47
C GLY A 177 -16.92 -17.95 2.59
N GLN A 178 -17.55 -16.87 3.09
CA GLN A 178 -18.49 -16.07 2.30
C GLN A 178 -17.82 -15.25 1.20
N VAL A 179 -16.50 -14.99 1.35
CA VAL A 179 -15.76 -14.03 0.49
C VAL A 179 -14.46 -14.59 -0.09
N ARG A 180 -14.26 -15.91 -0.03
CA ARG A 180 -13.13 -16.55 -0.72
C ARG A 180 -13.14 -16.19 -2.20
N GLY A 181 -11.98 -15.82 -2.73
CA GLY A 181 -11.80 -15.41 -4.12
C GLY A 181 -12.42 -14.06 -4.47
N LYS A 182 -12.83 -13.26 -3.46
CA LYS A 182 -13.49 -11.96 -3.69
C LYS A 182 -12.73 -10.79 -3.06
N MET A 183 -13.01 -9.63 -3.62
CA MET A 183 -12.67 -8.31 -3.10
C MET A 183 -13.87 -7.75 -2.34
N VAL A 184 -13.74 -7.47 -1.05
CA VAL A 184 -14.77 -6.81 -0.22
C VAL A 184 -14.63 -5.31 -0.40
N LEU A 185 -15.70 -4.66 -0.87
CA LEU A 185 -15.70 -3.21 -1.12
C LEU A 185 -16.05 -2.43 0.14
N LEU A 186 -15.18 -1.48 0.52
CA LEU A 186 -15.45 -0.43 1.50
C LEU A 186 -15.37 0.92 0.78
N THR A 187 -16.36 1.80 0.97
CA THR A 187 -16.48 3.05 0.20
C THR A 187 -16.21 4.27 1.06
N ARG A 188 -15.35 5.16 0.55
CA ARG A 188 -14.99 6.44 1.15
C ARG A 188 -15.16 7.58 0.14
N TYR A 189 -16.31 7.59 -0.54
CA TYR A 189 -16.76 8.63 -1.46
C TYR A 189 -18.23 8.91 -1.23
N ASP A 190 -18.69 10.12 -1.56
CA ASP A 190 -20.06 10.55 -1.36
C ASP A 190 -21.03 9.75 -2.25
N ASP A 191 -22.28 9.59 -1.77
CA ASP A 191 -23.39 8.93 -2.48
C ASP A 191 -23.14 7.45 -2.86
N GLY A 192 -22.22 6.75 -2.18
CA GLY A 192 -21.95 5.33 -2.41
C GLY A 192 -23.12 4.43 -1.97
N ASN A 193 -23.71 3.67 -2.93
CA ASN A 193 -24.82 2.74 -2.68
C ASN A 193 -24.41 1.27 -2.66
N LYS A 194 -23.12 0.99 -2.91
CA LYS A 194 -22.56 -0.37 -2.91
C LYS A 194 -21.36 -0.45 -1.97
N GLY A 195 -21.21 -1.63 -1.35
CA GLY A 195 -20.15 -1.86 -0.39
C GLY A 195 -20.45 -1.27 1.00
N VAL A 196 -19.55 -1.50 1.93
CA VAL A 196 -19.64 -0.96 3.30
C VAL A 196 -19.35 0.54 3.26
N ASN A 197 -20.37 1.37 3.56
CA ASN A 197 -20.22 2.82 3.54
C ASN A 197 -19.41 3.30 4.74
N MET A 198 -18.26 3.92 4.47
CA MET A 198 -17.36 4.50 5.46
C MET A 198 -17.29 6.03 5.35
N ALA A 199 -17.91 6.64 4.31
CA ALA A 199 -17.74 8.05 3.99
C ALA A 199 -18.49 8.97 4.97
N ASP A 200 -19.76 8.69 5.20
CA ASP A 200 -20.69 9.63 5.86
C ASP A 200 -20.27 10.05 7.27
N LYS A 201 -19.53 9.20 7.98
CA LYS A 201 -19.14 9.42 9.38
C LYS A 201 -17.63 9.45 9.58
N TRP A 202 -16.85 9.43 8.49
CA TRP A 202 -15.39 9.48 8.59
C TRP A 202 -14.93 10.83 9.12
N GLN A 203 -14.18 10.81 10.24
CA GLN A 203 -13.65 12.04 10.83
C GLN A 203 -12.25 12.32 10.29
N ASP A 204 -12.00 13.57 9.94
CA ASP A 204 -10.71 14.01 9.47
C ASP A 204 -9.70 14.03 10.63
N CYS A 205 -8.59 13.33 10.48
CA CYS A 205 -7.46 13.26 11.42
C CYS A 205 -7.85 12.99 12.88
N GLY A 206 -8.29 11.75 13.18
CA GLY A 206 -8.68 11.42 14.56
C GLY A 206 -8.82 9.94 14.84
N SER A 207 -9.19 9.64 16.08
CA SER A 207 -9.59 8.31 16.53
C SER A 207 -11.08 8.34 16.91
N PHE A 208 -11.90 7.48 16.26
CA PHE A 208 -13.36 7.53 16.37
C PHE A 208 -14.02 6.16 16.14
N SER A 209 -15.27 6.04 16.57
CA SER A 209 -16.12 4.91 16.24
C SER A 209 -16.99 5.24 15.03
N LEU A 210 -17.12 4.28 14.11
CA LEU A 210 -17.98 4.32 12.94
C LEU A 210 -18.72 2.98 12.84
N ASP A 211 -19.98 2.95 13.23
CA ASP A 211 -20.79 1.73 13.32
C ASP A 211 -20.04 0.60 14.09
N ASP A 212 -19.75 -0.54 13.46
CA ASP A 212 -19.01 -1.65 14.07
C ASP A 212 -17.47 -1.46 14.06
N PHE A 213 -16.99 -0.35 13.51
CA PHE A 213 -15.56 -0.06 13.41
C PHE A 213 -15.09 0.88 14.49
N TYR A 214 -13.86 0.66 14.96
CA TYR A 214 -13.04 1.69 15.58
C TYR A 214 -11.89 2.04 14.64
N ILE A 215 -11.73 3.32 14.34
CA ILE A 215 -10.76 3.84 13.38
C ILE A 215 -9.79 4.74 14.10
N GLN A 216 -8.48 4.49 13.95
CA GLN A 216 -7.40 5.40 14.32
C GLN A 216 -6.76 5.88 13.02
N ASP A 217 -7.03 7.13 12.64
CA ASP A 217 -6.47 7.80 11.46
C ASP A 217 -5.90 9.18 11.86
N GLU A 218 -5.09 9.21 12.93
CA GLU A 218 -4.35 10.40 13.37
C GLU A 218 -3.11 10.59 12.51
N TYR A 219 -3.31 11.10 11.30
CA TYR A 219 -2.26 11.20 10.29
C TYR A 219 -1.44 12.49 10.37
N ILE A 220 -1.93 13.54 11.07
CA ILE A 220 -1.19 14.78 11.34
C ILE A 220 -0.48 14.65 12.68
N ILE A 221 0.84 14.49 12.66
CA ILE A 221 1.62 14.12 13.84
C ILE A 221 2.37 15.34 14.37
N ASP A 222 2.05 15.75 15.59
CA ASP A 222 2.80 16.74 16.35
C ASP A 222 3.77 16.08 17.34
N ASP A 223 3.40 14.90 17.84
CA ASP A 223 4.17 14.08 18.77
C ASP A 223 4.12 12.61 18.34
N ILE A 224 5.27 12.04 18.07
CA ILE A 224 5.40 10.65 17.61
C ILE A 224 5.05 9.63 18.69
N GLU A 225 5.28 9.96 19.97
CA GLU A 225 4.92 9.07 21.07
C GLU A 225 3.41 9.06 21.31
N ALA A 226 2.72 10.20 21.11
CA ALA A 226 1.26 10.25 21.09
C ALA A 226 0.69 9.39 19.94
N LYS A 227 1.27 9.43 18.73
CA LYS A 227 0.87 8.57 17.62
C LYS A 227 1.04 7.08 17.96
N LYS A 228 2.16 6.70 18.55
CA LYS A 228 2.40 5.31 19.01
C LYS A 228 1.38 4.87 20.06
N ALA A 229 1.06 5.76 21.01
CA ALA A 229 0.06 5.50 22.03
C ALA A 229 -1.34 5.31 21.42
N ALA A 230 -1.73 6.13 20.43
CA ALA A 230 -3.00 6.00 19.72
C ALA A 230 -3.10 4.67 18.94
N ILE A 231 -2.00 4.25 18.29
CA ILE A 231 -1.91 2.93 17.63
C ILE A 231 -2.13 1.78 18.61
N LEU A 232 -1.47 1.82 19.79
CA LEU A 232 -1.66 0.80 20.81
C LEU A 232 -3.08 0.83 21.39
N ALA A 233 -3.61 2.02 21.69
CA ALA A 233 -4.97 2.18 22.19
C ALA A 233 -6.03 1.65 21.24
N CYS A 234 -5.83 1.77 19.93
CA CYS A 234 -6.73 1.21 18.92
C CYS A 234 -6.82 -0.32 19.03
N SER A 235 -5.71 -1.01 19.30
CA SER A 235 -5.69 -2.47 19.44
C SER A 235 -6.44 -2.98 20.70
N GLU A 236 -6.61 -2.12 21.70
CA GLU A 236 -7.29 -2.46 22.95
C GLU A 236 -8.78 -2.10 22.95
N LYS A 237 -9.29 -1.48 21.87
CA LYS A 237 -10.70 -1.09 21.79
C LYS A 237 -11.61 -2.30 21.67
N ASP A 238 -12.71 -2.26 22.41
CA ASP A 238 -13.80 -3.21 22.28
C ASP A 238 -14.69 -2.79 21.10
N SER A 239 -14.32 -3.24 19.91
CA SER A 239 -15.03 -3.00 18.65
C SER A 239 -14.93 -4.23 17.77
N THR A 240 -15.95 -4.46 16.92
CA THR A 240 -15.99 -5.62 16.03
C THR A 240 -14.84 -5.57 15.03
N TYR A 241 -14.65 -4.41 14.40
CA TYR A 241 -13.56 -4.18 13.44
C TYR A 241 -12.69 -3.02 13.89
N ARG A 242 -11.40 -3.07 13.54
CA ARG A 242 -10.43 -2.00 13.80
C ARG A 242 -9.67 -1.65 12.54
N LEU A 243 -9.63 -0.37 12.19
CA LEU A 243 -8.73 0.18 11.19
C LEU A 243 -7.69 1.05 11.88
N ASN A 244 -6.44 0.64 11.83
CA ASN A 244 -5.36 1.24 12.57
C ASN A 244 -4.27 1.74 11.62
N PHE A 245 -4.20 3.03 11.39
CA PHE A 245 -3.26 3.66 10.47
C PHE A 245 -1.93 3.94 11.17
N PHE A 246 -0.88 3.26 10.73
CA PHE A 246 0.50 3.50 11.14
C PHE A 246 1.16 4.61 10.34
N SER A 247 0.46 5.12 9.36
CA SER A 247 0.85 6.19 8.43
C SER A 247 0.68 7.59 9.02
N GLY A 248 1.26 8.58 8.34
CA GLY A 248 1.07 9.99 8.64
C GLY A 248 2.22 10.88 8.18
N TYR A 249 2.16 12.16 8.57
CA TYR A 249 3.21 13.14 8.35
C TYR A 249 3.38 14.05 9.56
N PHE A 250 4.58 14.62 9.76
CA PHE A 250 4.80 15.59 10.82
C PHE A 250 4.32 16.98 10.39
N ARG A 251 3.51 17.63 11.23
CA ARG A 251 3.04 19.00 10.99
C ARG A 251 4.17 20.02 11.03
N LYS A 252 5.15 19.82 11.92
CA LYS A 252 6.28 20.74 12.13
C LYS A 252 7.45 20.41 11.23
N GLY A 253 8.04 21.43 10.64
CA GLY A 253 9.19 21.34 9.77
C GLY A 253 8.95 22.06 8.44
N PHE A 254 10.06 22.47 7.77
CA PHE A 254 10.01 22.99 6.41
C PHE A 254 11.11 22.30 5.60
N PRO A 255 10.77 21.62 4.51
CA PRO A 255 9.40 21.32 4.05
C PRO A 255 8.65 20.46 5.09
N PRO A 256 7.29 20.46 5.10
CA PRO A 256 6.54 19.57 5.97
C PRO A 256 6.98 18.15 5.72
N SER A 257 7.23 17.39 6.79
CA SER A 257 7.71 16.02 6.62
C SER A 257 6.60 15.16 6.04
N ASN A 258 7.00 14.23 5.23
CA ASN A 258 6.15 13.35 4.44
C ASN A 258 6.09 11.92 5.03
N ALA A 259 5.27 11.06 4.46
CA ALA A 259 5.12 9.66 4.85
C ALA A 259 6.47 8.91 5.06
N PRO A 260 7.51 9.07 4.20
CA PRO A 260 8.81 8.44 4.43
C PRO A 260 9.47 8.79 5.77
N SER A 261 9.31 10.03 6.24
CA SER A 261 9.90 10.48 7.51
C SER A 261 9.26 9.81 8.71
N VAL A 262 7.95 9.64 8.68
CA VAL A 262 7.18 8.95 9.73
C VAL A 262 7.46 7.45 9.68
N ALA A 263 7.42 6.85 8.48
CA ALA A 263 7.65 5.42 8.30
C ALA A 263 9.03 4.97 8.81
N LYS A 264 10.08 5.80 8.64
CA LYS A 264 11.43 5.55 9.19
C LYS A 264 11.45 5.41 10.73
N ILE A 265 10.47 5.95 11.43
CA ILE A 265 10.36 5.88 12.90
C ILE A 265 9.33 4.83 13.30
N ILE A 266 8.17 4.85 12.67
CA ILE A 266 7.04 3.98 13.03
C ILE A 266 7.30 2.52 12.64
N ASN A 267 7.86 2.22 11.46
CA ASN A 267 8.03 0.85 11.01
C ASN A 267 9.02 0.05 11.89
N PRO A 268 10.23 0.56 12.26
CA PRO A 268 11.12 -0.14 13.19
C PRO A 268 10.53 -0.32 14.59
N TRP A 269 9.71 0.64 15.05
CA TRP A 269 8.97 0.49 16.30
C TRP A 269 7.87 -0.57 16.17
N ALA A 270 7.10 -0.57 15.07
CA ALA A 270 6.03 -1.52 14.82
C ALA A 270 6.54 -2.97 14.77
N ILE A 271 7.73 -3.22 14.19
CA ILE A 271 8.39 -4.54 14.18
C ILE A 271 8.51 -5.09 15.61
N LYS A 272 8.76 -4.23 16.60
CA LYS A 272 8.90 -4.63 18.01
C LYS A 272 7.54 -4.69 18.73
N ALA A 273 6.59 -3.85 18.36
CA ALA A 273 5.29 -3.74 19.02
C ALA A 273 4.29 -4.82 18.55
N LEU A 274 4.24 -5.10 17.24
CA LEU A 274 3.27 -6.02 16.64
C LEU A 274 3.21 -7.41 17.30
N PRO A 275 4.33 -8.09 17.63
CA PRO A 275 4.26 -9.39 18.29
C PRO A 275 3.56 -9.36 19.66
N GLN A 276 3.48 -8.19 20.29
CA GLN A 276 2.86 -8.01 21.62
C GLN A 276 1.39 -7.57 21.53
N MET A 277 0.89 -7.22 20.34
CA MET A 277 -0.49 -6.80 20.12
C MET A 277 -1.38 -8.02 19.83
N ASN A 278 -2.31 -8.34 20.73
CA ASN A 278 -3.18 -9.51 20.59
C ASN A 278 -4.27 -9.33 19.53
N LYS A 279 -4.94 -8.18 19.51
CA LYS A 279 -6.03 -7.85 18.58
C LYS A 279 -5.62 -6.67 17.71
N ARG A 280 -5.01 -6.94 16.55
CA ARG A 280 -4.49 -5.88 15.67
C ARG A 280 -5.56 -5.29 14.76
N GLY A 281 -6.54 -6.13 14.35
CA GLY A 281 -7.48 -5.75 13.30
C GLY A 281 -6.75 -5.53 11.97
N VAL A 282 -7.14 -4.49 11.23
CA VAL A 282 -6.46 -4.05 10.02
C VAL A 282 -5.40 -3.02 10.39
N CYS A 283 -4.13 -3.31 10.10
CA CYS A 283 -3.03 -2.35 10.29
C CYS A 283 -2.56 -1.83 8.91
N LEU A 284 -2.65 -0.52 8.71
CA LEU A 284 -2.32 0.12 7.44
C LEU A 284 -0.97 0.86 7.55
N PHE A 285 -0.01 0.43 6.74
CA PHE A 285 1.37 0.92 6.79
C PHE A 285 1.74 1.75 5.56
N ASP A 286 2.63 2.74 5.78
CA ASP A 286 3.44 3.31 4.72
C ASP A 286 4.73 2.50 4.55
N PHE A 287 5.24 2.43 3.31
CA PHE A 287 6.50 1.75 2.98
C PHE A 287 6.61 0.35 3.58
N ILE A 288 5.59 -0.47 3.31
CA ILE A 288 5.54 -1.83 3.81
C ILE A 288 6.73 -2.66 3.31
N THR A 289 7.28 -3.52 4.18
CA THR A 289 8.44 -4.37 3.87
C THR A 289 8.19 -5.82 4.27
N SER A 290 8.97 -6.75 3.70
CA SER A 290 8.93 -8.16 4.12
C SER A 290 9.29 -8.33 5.59
N GLU A 291 10.24 -7.55 6.13
CA GLU A 291 10.64 -7.59 7.53
C GLU A 291 9.49 -7.19 8.46
N LEU A 292 8.76 -6.14 8.10
CA LEU A 292 7.56 -5.73 8.84
C LEU A 292 6.49 -6.84 8.81
N MET A 293 6.34 -7.53 7.68
CA MET A 293 5.43 -8.67 7.55
C MET A 293 5.90 -9.89 8.33
N ASP A 294 7.22 -10.12 8.44
CA ASP A 294 7.76 -11.18 9.30
C ASP A 294 7.41 -10.95 10.77
N ALA A 295 7.52 -9.71 11.25
CA ALA A 295 7.07 -9.34 12.59
C ALA A 295 5.55 -9.42 12.75
N TYR A 296 4.80 -9.03 11.72
CA TYR A 296 3.33 -9.07 11.74
C TYR A 296 2.81 -10.50 11.90
N PHE A 297 3.35 -11.45 11.18
CA PHE A 297 2.94 -12.87 11.23
C PHE A 297 3.67 -13.67 12.31
N GLY A 298 4.86 -13.26 12.74
CA GLY A 298 5.69 -13.99 13.70
C GLY A 298 5.11 -14.10 15.11
N GLY A 299 4.17 -13.26 15.48
CA GLY A 299 3.44 -13.35 16.76
C GLY A 299 2.16 -14.20 16.70
N GLN A 300 1.91 -14.91 15.60
CA GLN A 300 0.71 -15.73 15.38
C GLN A 300 1.02 -17.24 15.33
N ALA A 301 2.21 -17.67 15.81
CA ALA A 301 2.62 -19.07 15.86
C ALA A 301 2.08 -19.79 17.10
#